data_64bd478fb0c6746f157e2ab0fb4cfb0a
#
_entry.id   64bd478fb0c6746f157e2ab0fb4cfb0a
#
_cell.length_a   1.000
_cell.length_b   1.000
_cell.length_c   1.000
_cell.angle_alpha   90.00
_cell.angle_beta   90.00
_cell.angle_gamma   90.00
#
_symmetry.space_group_name_H-M   'P 1'
#
loop_
_entity.id
_entity.type
_entity.pdbx_description
1 polymer ?
#
loop_
_entity_poly.entity_id
_entity_poly.type
_entity_poly.pdbx_seq_one_letter_code
_entity_poly.pdbx_strand_id
1 'polypeptide(L)'
;MKPEVIYLETTNLCNAKCIMCPHEKITRNPKVMTDEIFYKAVKDCKKLGIKGGQIFLHKEGEPLLDTQIMDRINYVVRELGQDNEIGISTNAMLLDENKAIELIESGVNVVFFSVDGACKEEYEQIRLNLNYDIVKKNIEFFFSKCIEKNVKIRVVMQMLIEDEKYNSSKQFIKNWEKYP
;
A
#
# COMPACT_ATOMS: atom_id res chain seq x y z
N MET A 1 7.89 15.55 -21.82
CA MET A 1 8.44 14.91 -20.62
C MET A 1 7.42 13.85 -20.18
N LYS A 2 7.85 12.62 -19.93
CA LYS A 2 6.95 11.55 -19.42
C LYS A 2 6.99 11.59 -17.89
N PRO A 3 5.86 11.36 -17.19
CA PRO A 3 5.87 11.28 -15.75
C PRO A 3 6.65 10.05 -15.28
N GLU A 4 7.45 10.20 -14.24
CA GLU A 4 8.21 9.11 -13.60
C GLU A 4 7.34 8.36 -12.57
N VAL A 5 6.39 9.06 -11.95
CA VAL A 5 5.49 8.50 -10.95
C VAL A 5 4.05 8.90 -11.25
N ILE A 6 3.14 7.93 -11.17
CA ILE A 6 1.69 8.12 -11.32
C ILE A 6 0.98 7.56 -10.09
N TYR A 7 0.07 8.34 -9.54
CA TYR A 7 -0.87 7.89 -8.54
C TYR A 7 -2.27 7.77 -9.12
N LEU A 8 -2.82 6.56 -9.10
CA LEU A 8 -4.21 6.27 -9.40
C LEU A 8 -4.93 6.03 -8.07
N GLU A 9 -5.47 7.08 -7.48
CA GLU A 9 -6.19 6.98 -6.20
C GLU A 9 -7.52 6.27 -6.42
N THR A 10 -7.58 4.98 -6.16
CA THR A 10 -8.79 4.16 -6.37
C THR A 10 -9.87 4.43 -5.33
N THR A 11 -9.48 4.89 -4.16
CA THR A 11 -10.39 5.33 -3.11
C THR A 11 -9.75 6.39 -2.23
N ASN A 12 -10.56 7.33 -1.74
CA ASN A 12 -10.17 8.28 -0.69
C ASN A 12 -10.80 7.93 0.66
N LEU A 13 -11.37 6.73 0.81
CA LEU A 13 -11.81 6.19 2.09
C LEU A 13 -10.61 5.67 2.89
N CYS A 14 -10.63 5.84 4.20
CA CYS A 14 -9.61 5.26 5.09
C CYS A 14 -10.26 4.77 6.39
N ASN A 15 -9.82 3.61 6.88
CA ASN A 15 -10.24 3.04 8.16
C ASN A 15 -9.43 3.54 9.35
N ALA A 16 -8.34 4.27 9.12
CA ALA A 16 -7.45 4.84 10.13
C ALA A 16 -7.70 6.34 10.33
N LYS A 17 -7.27 6.84 11.50
CA LYS A 17 -7.20 8.26 11.85
C LYS A 17 -5.81 8.58 12.40
N CYS A 18 -4.80 8.48 11.53
CA CYS A 18 -3.41 8.69 11.95
C CYS A 18 -3.18 10.17 12.30
N ILE A 19 -2.54 10.43 13.45
CA ILE A 19 -2.38 11.79 13.99
C ILE A 19 -1.63 12.75 13.05
N MET A 20 -0.72 12.22 12.21
CA MET A 20 0.04 13.02 11.24
C MET A 20 -0.65 13.15 9.87
N CYS A 21 -1.71 12.39 9.61
CA CYS A 21 -2.31 12.31 8.28
C CYS A 21 -3.27 13.46 8.04
N PRO A 22 -3.17 14.18 6.91
CA PRO A 22 -4.12 15.23 6.57
C PRO A 22 -5.49 14.71 6.09
N HIS A 23 -5.72 13.39 6.12
CA HIS A 23 -6.94 12.76 5.59
C HIS A 23 -8.23 13.40 6.11
N GLU A 24 -8.31 13.74 7.39
CA GLU A 24 -9.49 14.41 7.97
C GLU A 24 -9.74 15.82 7.40
N LYS A 25 -8.74 16.43 6.76
CA LYS A 25 -8.86 17.75 6.12
C LYS A 25 -9.27 17.67 4.64
N ILE A 26 -9.47 16.47 4.12
CA ILE A 26 -9.90 16.28 2.73
C ILE A 26 -11.33 16.77 2.57
N THR A 27 -11.54 17.72 1.63
CA THR A 27 -12.85 18.28 1.31
C THR A 27 -13.61 17.51 0.22
N ARG A 28 -12.94 16.58 -0.46
CA ARG A 28 -13.55 15.71 -1.48
C ARG A 28 -14.51 14.72 -0.83
N ASN A 29 -15.66 14.49 -1.46
CA ASN A 29 -16.60 13.47 -0.98
C ASN A 29 -15.92 12.10 -0.90
N PRO A 30 -16.08 11.37 0.23
CA PRO A 30 -15.57 10.01 0.38
C PRO A 30 -16.19 9.08 -0.66
N LYS A 31 -15.35 8.39 -1.46
CA LYS A 31 -15.82 7.46 -2.50
C LYS A 31 -14.73 6.57 -3.03
N VAL A 32 -15.15 5.49 -3.68
CA VAL A 32 -14.31 4.67 -4.55
C VAL A 32 -14.39 5.23 -5.97
N MET A 33 -13.29 5.19 -6.72
CA MET A 33 -13.23 5.59 -8.13
C MET A 33 -14.13 4.69 -8.96
N THR A 34 -14.93 5.27 -9.87
CA THR A 34 -15.74 4.47 -10.78
C THR A 34 -14.88 3.74 -11.81
N ASP A 35 -15.38 2.61 -12.30
CA ASP A 35 -14.67 1.82 -13.31
C ASP A 35 -14.43 2.61 -14.60
N GLU A 36 -15.39 3.41 -15.03
CA GLU A 36 -15.26 4.27 -16.20
C GLU A 36 -14.05 5.21 -16.08
N ILE A 37 -13.90 5.88 -14.94
CA ILE A 37 -12.78 6.80 -14.67
C ILE A 37 -11.47 6.00 -14.60
N PHE A 38 -11.48 4.87 -13.88
CA PHE A 38 -10.30 4.04 -13.72
C PHE A 38 -9.76 3.53 -15.07
N TYR A 39 -10.61 2.89 -15.86
CA TYR A 39 -10.20 2.34 -17.16
C TYR A 39 -9.78 3.43 -18.14
N LYS A 40 -10.45 4.59 -18.10
CA LYS A 40 -10.02 5.76 -18.89
C LYS A 40 -8.63 6.22 -18.49
N ALA A 41 -8.36 6.37 -17.18
CA ALA A 41 -7.05 6.81 -16.68
C ALA A 41 -5.94 5.85 -17.09
N VAL A 42 -6.14 4.54 -16.98
CA VAL A 42 -5.16 3.52 -17.41
C VAL A 42 -4.91 3.59 -18.91
N LYS A 43 -5.96 3.75 -19.72
CA LYS A 43 -5.81 3.93 -21.19
C LYS A 43 -5.02 5.18 -21.54
N ASP A 44 -5.23 6.28 -20.81
CA ASP A 44 -4.48 7.51 -21.03
C ASP A 44 -3.01 7.36 -20.61
N CYS A 45 -2.72 6.65 -19.51
CA CYS A 45 -1.36 6.26 -19.14
C CYS A 45 -0.67 5.43 -20.25
N LYS A 46 -1.39 4.48 -20.85
CA LYS A 46 -0.89 3.67 -21.97
C LYS A 46 -0.52 4.53 -23.18
N LYS A 47 -1.38 5.50 -23.54
CA LYS A 47 -1.10 6.45 -24.64
C LYS A 47 0.13 7.32 -24.37
N LEU A 48 0.40 7.68 -23.10
CA LEU A 48 1.61 8.40 -22.71
C LEU A 48 2.88 7.56 -22.88
N GLY A 49 2.76 6.24 -23.07
CA GLY A 49 3.87 5.33 -23.28
C GLY A 49 4.85 5.30 -22.12
N ILE A 50 4.32 5.17 -20.89
CA ILE A 50 5.11 5.11 -19.66
C ILE A 50 5.87 3.78 -19.65
N LYS A 51 7.20 3.87 -19.46
CA LYS A 51 8.09 2.71 -19.32
C LYS A 51 9.17 3.04 -18.30
N GLY A 52 9.46 2.10 -17.41
CA GLY A 52 10.43 2.27 -16.33
C GLY A 52 9.97 3.27 -15.26
N GLY A 53 8.66 3.55 -15.19
CA GLY A 53 8.05 4.42 -14.21
C GLY A 53 7.41 3.67 -13.05
N GLN A 54 6.85 4.43 -12.13
CA GLN A 54 6.14 3.90 -10.96
C GLN A 54 4.65 4.22 -11.06
N ILE A 55 3.80 3.23 -10.83
CA ILE A 55 2.35 3.37 -10.87
C ILE A 55 1.78 2.84 -9.56
N PHE A 56 1.25 3.74 -8.76
CA PHE A 56 0.71 3.41 -7.45
C PHE A 56 -0.80 3.57 -7.42
N LEU A 57 -1.52 2.51 -6.96
CA LEU A 57 -2.97 2.50 -6.86
C LEU A 57 -3.46 2.97 -5.47
N HIS A 58 -2.81 3.96 -4.93
CA HIS A 58 -3.15 4.61 -3.68
C HIS A 58 -2.78 6.09 -3.72
N LYS A 59 -3.30 6.88 -2.78
CA LYS A 59 -2.84 8.24 -2.48
C LYS A 59 -3.17 8.58 -1.03
N GLU A 60 -4.35 9.16 -0.77
CA GLU A 60 -4.78 9.62 0.55
C GLU A 60 -5.55 8.56 1.33
N GLY A 61 -6.26 7.65 0.63
CA GLY A 61 -7.08 6.60 1.23
C GLY A 61 -6.35 5.30 1.50
N GLU A 62 -7.07 4.34 2.11
CA GLU A 62 -6.61 2.95 2.27
C GLU A 62 -7.09 2.11 1.08
N PRO A 63 -6.19 1.64 0.21
CA PRO A 63 -6.57 0.94 -1.03
C PRO A 63 -7.35 -0.35 -0.79
N LEU A 64 -7.17 -1.06 0.33
CA LEU A 64 -7.90 -2.28 0.64
C LEU A 64 -9.37 -2.06 1.00
N LEU A 65 -9.83 -0.80 1.07
CA LEU A 65 -11.26 -0.46 1.12
C LEU A 65 -11.92 -0.44 -0.25
N ASP A 66 -11.16 -0.40 -1.32
CA ASP A 66 -11.66 -0.64 -2.66
C ASP A 66 -11.79 -2.15 -2.88
N THR A 67 -13.00 -2.65 -2.96
CA THR A 67 -13.27 -4.09 -3.14
C THR A 67 -12.77 -4.65 -4.46
N GLN A 68 -12.47 -3.79 -5.43
CA GLN A 68 -11.95 -4.16 -6.74
C GLN A 68 -10.43 -3.96 -6.87
N ILE A 69 -9.73 -3.65 -5.80
CA ILE A 69 -8.31 -3.27 -5.88
C ILE A 69 -7.44 -4.34 -6.54
N MET A 70 -7.70 -5.61 -6.28
CA MET A 70 -6.92 -6.72 -6.86
C MET A 70 -7.14 -6.82 -8.38
N ASP A 71 -8.38 -6.70 -8.84
CA ASP A 71 -8.70 -6.68 -10.27
C ASP A 71 -8.11 -5.45 -10.96
N ARG A 72 -8.10 -4.32 -10.28
CA ARG A 72 -7.50 -3.08 -10.78
C ARG A 72 -5.98 -3.19 -10.90
N ILE A 73 -5.30 -3.79 -9.94
CA ILE A 73 -3.86 -4.07 -10.03
C ILE A 73 -3.59 -4.99 -11.22
N ASN A 74 -4.30 -6.13 -11.33
CA ASN A 74 -4.20 -7.05 -12.45
C ASN A 74 -4.38 -6.34 -13.80
N TYR A 75 -5.36 -5.45 -13.90
CA TYR A 75 -5.62 -4.69 -15.12
C TYR A 75 -4.45 -3.77 -15.46
N VAL A 76 -3.92 -3.03 -14.48
CA VAL A 76 -2.75 -2.14 -14.69
C VAL A 76 -1.52 -2.93 -15.11
N VAL A 77 -1.24 -4.06 -14.46
CA VAL A 77 -0.14 -4.97 -14.82
C VAL A 77 -0.25 -5.44 -16.26
N ARG A 78 -1.44 -5.85 -16.70
CA ARG A 78 -1.68 -6.32 -18.07
C ARG A 78 -1.54 -5.20 -19.11
N GLU A 79 -2.07 -4.00 -18.82
CA GLU A 79 -2.16 -2.91 -19.81
C GLU A 79 -0.89 -2.08 -19.90
N LEU A 80 -0.16 -1.91 -18.82
CA LEU A 80 1.02 -1.05 -18.74
C LEU A 80 2.34 -1.83 -18.74
N GLY A 81 2.26 -3.16 -18.75
CA GLY A 81 3.41 -4.04 -18.86
C GLY A 81 4.24 -4.15 -17.60
N GLN A 82 5.19 -5.10 -17.62
CA GLN A 82 6.05 -5.43 -16.46
C GLN A 82 7.28 -4.52 -16.34
N ASP A 83 7.47 -3.58 -17.28
CA ASP A 83 8.58 -2.63 -17.23
C ASP A 83 8.37 -1.51 -16.20
N ASN A 84 7.16 -1.43 -15.61
CA ASN A 84 6.81 -0.42 -14.62
C ASN A 84 6.73 -1.04 -13.22
N GLU A 85 7.09 -0.25 -12.21
CA GLU A 85 6.89 -0.63 -10.82
C GLU A 85 5.43 -0.33 -10.43
N ILE A 86 4.64 -1.39 -10.18
CA ILE A 86 3.21 -1.29 -9.86
C ILE A 86 3.01 -1.68 -8.40
N GLY A 87 2.38 -0.81 -7.63
CA GLY A 87 2.26 -1.04 -6.21
C GLY A 87 1.16 -0.32 -5.48
N ILE A 88 1.04 -0.66 -4.20
CA ILE A 88 0.17 -0.01 -3.24
C ILE A 88 0.92 0.32 -1.96
N SER A 89 0.41 1.33 -1.23
CA SER A 89 0.73 1.50 0.20
C SER A 89 -0.52 1.23 1.02
N THR A 90 -0.39 0.42 2.06
CA THR A 90 -1.50 0.03 2.91
C THR A 90 -1.11 0.06 4.39
N ASN A 91 -2.08 0.32 5.26
CA ASN A 91 -1.92 0.15 6.69
C ASN A 91 -2.03 -1.31 7.14
N ALA A 92 -2.29 -2.23 6.23
CA ALA A 92 -2.40 -3.68 6.41
C ALA A 92 -3.48 -4.17 7.41
N MET A 93 -4.30 -3.30 7.99
CA MET A 93 -5.35 -3.71 8.93
C MET A 93 -6.40 -4.61 8.27
N LEU A 94 -6.67 -4.39 6.98
CA LEU A 94 -7.64 -5.15 6.20
C LEU A 94 -7.00 -6.26 5.34
N LEU A 95 -5.69 -6.47 5.47
CA LEU A 95 -4.95 -7.48 4.71
C LEU A 95 -5.07 -8.85 5.39
N ASP A 96 -6.28 -9.40 5.43
CA ASP A 96 -6.51 -10.77 5.90
C ASP A 96 -5.81 -11.80 4.99
N GLU A 97 -5.87 -13.08 5.38
CA GLU A 97 -5.18 -14.16 4.67
C GLU A 97 -5.61 -14.27 3.20
N ASN A 98 -6.91 -14.08 2.90
CA ASN A 98 -7.42 -14.14 1.53
C ASN A 98 -6.90 -12.97 0.70
N LYS A 99 -7.03 -11.74 1.22
CA LYS A 99 -6.51 -10.55 0.52
C LYS A 99 -5.00 -10.56 0.35
N ALA A 100 -4.26 -11.14 1.31
CA ALA A 100 -2.82 -11.29 1.17
C ALA A 100 -2.46 -12.22 0.00
N ILE A 101 -3.16 -13.34 -0.16
CA ILE A 101 -2.98 -14.26 -1.28
C ILE A 101 -3.38 -13.58 -2.61
N GLU A 102 -4.55 -12.94 -2.66
CA GLU A 102 -5.02 -12.21 -3.84
C GLU A 102 -4.05 -11.10 -4.25
N LEU A 103 -3.49 -10.35 -3.29
CA LEU A 103 -2.50 -9.30 -3.55
C LEU A 103 -1.22 -9.88 -4.14
N ILE A 104 -0.72 -10.99 -3.60
CA ILE A 104 0.46 -11.69 -4.13
C ILE A 104 0.21 -12.16 -5.57
N GLU A 105 -0.99 -12.65 -5.86
CA GLU A 105 -1.38 -13.16 -7.18
C GLU A 105 -1.78 -12.07 -8.18
N SER A 106 -2.02 -10.84 -7.71
CA SER A 106 -2.44 -9.72 -8.56
C SER A 106 -1.38 -9.22 -9.55
N GLY A 107 -0.13 -9.66 -9.38
CA GLY A 107 1.00 -9.19 -10.19
C GLY A 107 1.60 -7.86 -9.69
N VAL A 108 1.21 -7.38 -8.50
CA VAL A 108 1.90 -6.26 -7.83
C VAL A 108 3.37 -6.60 -7.65
N ASN A 109 4.26 -5.63 -7.84
CA ASN A 109 5.69 -5.86 -7.66
C ASN A 109 6.33 -4.99 -6.57
N VAL A 110 5.57 -4.09 -5.97
CA VAL A 110 5.97 -3.38 -4.75
C VAL A 110 4.79 -3.16 -3.81
N VAL A 111 5.01 -3.42 -2.51
CA VAL A 111 4.04 -3.15 -1.45
C VAL A 111 4.70 -2.35 -0.35
N PHE A 112 4.11 -1.22 0.00
CA PHE A 112 4.52 -0.41 1.14
C PHE A 112 3.61 -0.71 2.32
N PHE A 113 4.18 -1.15 3.42
CA PHE A 113 3.47 -1.29 4.68
C PHE A 113 3.76 -0.10 5.58
N SER A 114 2.72 0.65 5.89
CA SER A 114 2.82 1.84 6.72
C SER A 114 2.65 1.45 8.20
N VAL A 115 3.78 1.34 8.93
CA VAL A 115 3.83 0.90 10.33
C VAL A 115 4.64 1.91 11.15
N ASP A 116 3.96 2.90 11.72
CA ASP A 116 4.59 4.02 12.44
C ASP A 116 4.74 3.73 13.94
N GLY A 117 5.45 2.67 14.28
CA GLY A 117 5.72 2.31 15.67
C GLY A 117 6.54 1.03 15.77
N ALA A 118 7.44 0.97 16.74
CA ALA A 118 8.26 -0.20 17.02
C ALA A 118 7.59 -1.17 18.00
N CYS A 119 6.58 -0.72 18.73
CA CYS A 119 5.78 -1.52 19.64
C CYS A 119 4.29 -1.12 19.56
N LYS A 120 3.44 -1.91 20.21
CA LYS A 120 1.99 -1.73 20.21
C LYS A 120 1.57 -0.35 20.73
N GLU A 121 2.12 0.02 21.85
CA GLU A 121 1.78 1.27 22.53
C GLU A 121 2.08 2.49 21.66
N GLU A 122 3.23 2.50 21.00
CA GLU A 122 3.64 3.57 20.10
C GLU A 122 2.76 3.58 18.83
N TYR A 123 2.58 2.41 18.21
CA TYR A 123 1.79 2.29 17.00
C TYR A 123 0.33 2.77 17.18
N GLU A 124 -0.35 2.28 18.21
CA GLU A 124 -1.78 2.57 18.43
C GLU A 124 -2.03 4.02 18.89
N GLN A 125 -1.02 4.70 19.45
CA GLN A 125 -1.07 6.14 19.71
C GLN A 125 -0.94 7.00 18.45
N ILE A 126 -0.23 6.51 17.43
CA ILE A 126 0.01 7.23 16.17
C ILE A 126 -1.08 6.89 15.13
N ARG A 127 -1.39 5.62 14.99
CA ARG A 127 -2.34 5.11 13.99
C ARG A 127 -3.66 4.73 14.64
N LEU A 128 -4.42 5.77 15.02
CA LEU A 128 -5.70 5.59 15.69
C LEU A 128 -6.66 4.74 14.85
N ASN A 129 -7.50 3.97 15.53
CA ASN A 129 -8.45 3.00 14.96
C ASN A 129 -7.81 1.75 14.33
N LEU A 130 -6.50 1.57 14.45
CA LEU A 130 -5.83 0.36 14.00
C LEU A 130 -5.34 -0.47 15.19
N ASN A 131 -5.21 -1.78 15.00
CA ASN A 131 -4.71 -2.71 16.01
C ASN A 131 -3.36 -3.29 15.56
N TYR A 132 -2.33 -3.06 16.37
CA TYR A 132 -0.95 -3.47 16.06
C TYR A 132 -0.80 -4.98 15.87
N ASP A 133 -1.44 -5.79 16.73
CA ASP A 133 -1.28 -7.24 16.70
C ASP A 133 -1.89 -7.83 15.42
N ILE A 134 -3.04 -7.29 14.97
CA ILE A 134 -3.68 -7.68 13.70
C ILE A 134 -2.79 -7.29 12.52
N VAL A 135 -2.33 -6.04 12.49
CA VAL A 135 -1.48 -5.53 11.38
C VAL A 135 -0.20 -6.35 11.29
N LYS A 136 0.46 -6.60 12.42
CA LYS A 136 1.67 -7.42 12.48
C LYS A 136 1.42 -8.84 11.95
N LYS A 137 0.36 -9.50 12.44
CA LYS A 137 -0.02 -10.84 11.97
C LYS A 137 -0.25 -10.88 10.45
N ASN A 138 -0.97 -9.89 9.92
CA ASN A 138 -1.28 -9.81 8.51
C ASN A 138 -0.01 -9.65 7.65
N ILE A 139 0.91 -8.78 8.08
CA ILE A 139 2.19 -8.57 7.37
C ILE A 139 3.07 -9.82 7.46
N GLU A 140 3.15 -10.46 8.63
CA GLU A 140 3.92 -11.70 8.82
C GLU A 140 3.36 -12.84 7.93
N PHE A 141 2.03 -12.95 7.82
CA PHE A 141 1.38 -13.90 6.92
C PHE A 141 1.72 -13.60 5.44
N PHE A 142 1.67 -12.33 5.03
CA PHE A 142 2.03 -11.91 3.67
C PHE A 142 3.48 -12.34 3.34
N PHE A 143 4.45 -12.06 4.21
CA PHE A 143 5.83 -12.50 4.02
C PHE A 143 5.95 -14.03 3.90
N SER A 144 5.28 -14.76 4.81
CA SER A 144 5.33 -16.22 4.79
C SER A 144 4.81 -16.79 3.46
N LYS A 145 3.76 -16.20 2.90
CA LYS A 145 3.19 -16.61 1.61
C LYS A 145 4.06 -16.22 0.42
N CYS A 146 4.72 -15.08 0.45
CA CYS A 146 5.71 -14.72 -0.57
C CYS A 146 6.85 -15.75 -0.62
N ILE A 147 7.34 -16.18 0.54
CA ILE A 147 8.39 -17.20 0.65
C ILE A 147 7.87 -18.57 0.13
N GLU A 148 6.71 -18.99 0.63
CA GLU A 148 6.08 -20.28 0.24
C GLU A 148 5.86 -20.38 -1.27
N LYS A 149 5.34 -19.31 -1.88
CA LYS A 149 5.05 -19.25 -3.32
C LYS A 149 6.28 -18.89 -4.18
N ASN A 150 7.43 -18.61 -3.56
CA ASN A 150 8.65 -18.14 -4.23
C ASN A 150 8.41 -16.92 -5.14
N VAL A 151 7.58 -15.98 -4.67
CA VAL A 151 7.24 -14.75 -5.40
C VAL A 151 8.12 -13.61 -4.93
N LYS A 152 8.68 -12.85 -5.88
CA LYS A 152 9.52 -11.68 -5.59
C LYS A 152 8.67 -10.42 -5.67
N ILE A 153 8.27 -9.91 -4.53
CA ILE A 153 7.64 -8.60 -4.37
C ILE A 153 8.58 -7.75 -3.51
N ARG A 154 8.88 -6.54 -3.97
CA ARG A 154 9.65 -5.60 -3.16
C ARG A 154 8.75 -5.06 -2.04
N VAL A 155 9.06 -5.40 -0.81
CA VAL A 155 8.34 -4.91 0.36
C VAL A 155 9.13 -3.76 0.99
N VAL A 156 8.42 -2.67 1.27
CA VAL A 156 8.98 -1.49 1.94
C VAL A 156 8.23 -1.28 3.24
N MET A 157 8.91 -1.48 4.36
CA MET A 157 8.38 -1.14 5.68
C MET A 157 8.61 0.35 5.94
N GLN A 158 7.53 1.11 6.16
CA GLN A 158 7.60 2.55 6.35
C GLN A 158 7.29 2.95 7.79
N MET A 159 8.13 3.85 8.32
CA MET A 159 7.93 4.50 9.60
C MET A 159 8.28 5.99 9.46
N LEU A 160 7.38 6.87 9.87
CA LEU A 160 7.69 8.29 10.04
C LEU A 160 8.44 8.49 11.36
N ILE A 161 9.57 9.16 11.30
CA ILE A 161 10.45 9.39 12.45
C ILE A 161 10.48 10.89 12.73
N GLU A 162 10.13 11.26 13.97
CA GLU A 162 10.47 12.55 14.54
C GLU A 162 11.80 12.43 15.31
N ASP A 163 12.56 13.52 15.44
CA ASP A 163 13.93 13.52 16.01
C ASP A 163 14.02 12.82 17.37
N GLU A 164 12.98 12.95 18.20
CA GLU A 164 12.91 12.35 19.53
C GLU A 164 12.74 10.80 19.50
N LYS A 165 12.38 10.23 18.35
CA LYS A 165 12.06 8.79 18.20
C LYS A 165 13.19 7.96 17.54
N TYR A 166 14.41 8.46 17.53
CA TYR A 166 15.54 7.75 16.88
C TYR A 166 15.79 6.33 17.44
N ASN A 167 15.58 6.11 18.72
CA ASN A 167 15.75 4.77 19.32
C ASN A 167 14.65 3.81 18.90
N SER A 168 13.42 4.31 18.69
CA SER A 168 12.30 3.53 18.18
C SER A 168 12.55 3.03 16.76
N SER A 169 13.20 3.84 15.91
CA SER A 169 13.55 3.41 14.54
C SER A 169 14.50 2.23 14.51
N LYS A 170 15.47 2.15 15.42
CA LYS A 170 16.37 1.00 15.54
C LYS A 170 15.61 -0.28 15.91
N GLN A 171 14.69 -0.17 16.85
CA GLN A 171 13.85 -1.31 17.24
C GLN A 171 12.91 -1.72 16.10
N PHE A 172 12.34 -0.75 15.37
CA PHE A 172 11.54 -1.00 14.19
C PHE A 172 12.32 -1.81 13.14
N ILE A 173 13.53 -1.37 12.77
CA ILE A 173 14.38 -2.10 11.84
C ILE A 173 14.61 -3.53 12.33
N LYS A 174 15.01 -3.72 13.59
CA LYS A 174 15.25 -5.04 14.18
C LYS A 174 14.02 -5.95 14.14
N ASN A 175 12.81 -5.39 14.23
CA ASN A 175 11.57 -6.17 14.18
C ASN A 175 11.32 -6.74 12.77
N TRP A 176 11.74 -6.03 11.72
CA TRP A 176 11.37 -6.34 10.34
C TRP A 176 12.54 -6.83 9.48
N GLU A 177 13.80 -6.58 9.83
CA GLU A 177 15.00 -7.00 9.05
C GLU A 177 15.13 -8.52 8.87
N LYS A 178 14.43 -9.32 9.66
CA LYS A 178 14.42 -10.78 9.56
C LYS A 178 13.62 -11.31 8.35
N TYR A 179 12.81 -10.47 7.73
CA TYR A 179 12.04 -10.83 6.53
C TYR A 179 12.84 -10.42 5.28
N PRO A 180 12.74 -11.21 4.18
CA PRO A 180 13.51 -10.95 2.96
C PRO A 180 13.07 -9.69 2.22
#